data_f5da77071779fe5955be711766338f17
#
_entry.id   f5da77071779fe5955be711766338f17
#
_cell.length_a   1.000
_cell.length_b   1.000
_cell.length_c   1.000
_cell.angle_alpha   90.00
_cell.angle_beta   90.00
_cell.angle_gamma   90.00
#
_symmetry.space_group_name_H-M   'P 1'
#
loop_
_entity.id
_entity.type
_entity.pdbx_description
1 polymer ?
#
loop_
_entity_poly.entity_id
_entity_poly.type
_entity_poly.pdbx_seq_one_letter_code
_entity_poly.pdbx_strand_id
1 'polypeptide(L)'
;MERYYQKEIECASQEQIKAWQDERLVRQVRHVWDKVPYYRSKMEEKGVTPEDIHGRDDLYKLPFLSKADLRDAYPFGLLAEPLEKCVRIHSTSGTTGKRVVAFYTKEDIDLWNDCCARALAAAGAGPEDVCQVAYGYGLFTGGFGLNGGSQKLGCLTLPMSSGNTDRQLQFMEDLGSTILCCTPSYAAYLAESIHERGLQDKIHLKAGIFGAEAWSEQMRQDIQKSLGIKAYDIYGLTELSGPGVAYECSAQTGMHINEDHFIAEIIDPDTGEVLPESTQGELVFTSITKQAFPLLRYRTRDICILRREACPCGRTHIKMCRPMGRSDDMLIVKGVNVFPSQIETVLLEQGYTSNYQIVVDRVNNSDTLDVLVEMTPDHFSDSLAEITKREKGLVAALKAMLGIYAQVHLVSPKSIARSEGKAIRVIDKRKI
;
A
#
# COMPACT_ATOMS: atom_id res chain seq x y z
N MET A 1 5.32 -14.13 -21.98
CA MET A 1 4.44 -13.23 -22.79
C MET A 1 3.65 -12.38 -21.79
N GLU A 2 3.59 -11.05 -22.01
CA GLU A 2 2.81 -10.17 -21.12
C GLU A 2 1.33 -10.53 -21.15
N ARG A 3 0.67 -10.54 -19.98
CA ARG A 3 -0.77 -10.74 -19.88
C ARG A 3 -1.49 -9.45 -19.57
N TYR A 4 -2.67 -9.31 -20.13
CA TYR A 4 -3.59 -8.21 -19.90
C TYR A 4 -4.97 -8.79 -19.58
N TYR A 5 -5.67 -8.16 -18.67
CA TYR A 5 -7.08 -8.46 -18.44
C TYR A 5 -7.96 -7.61 -19.37
N GLN A 6 -7.64 -6.33 -19.54
CA GLN A 6 -8.34 -5.36 -20.39
C GLN A 6 -7.33 -4.58 -21.25
N LYS A 7 -6.69 -5.25 -22.20
CA LYS A 7 -5.57 -4.70 -22.99
C LYS A 7 -5.88 -3.34 -23.63
N GLU A 8 -7.08 -3.15 -24.16
CA GLU A 8 -7.50 -1.90 -24.83
C GLU A 8 -7.52 -0.72 -23.85
N ILE A 9 -7.79 -0.98 -22.56
CA ILE A 9 -7.74 0.04 -21.51
C ILE A 9 -6.33 0.20 -21.00
N GLU A 10 -5.67 -0.89 -20.64
CA GLU A 10 -4.33 -0.90 -20.04
C GLU A 10 -3.25 -0.32 -20.98
N CYS A 11 -3.49 -0.34 -22.29
CA CYS A 11 -2.59 0.16 -23.34
C CYS A 11 -3.21 1.30 -24.16
N ALA A 12 -4.21 2.01 -23.64
CA ALA A 12 -4.86 3.13 -24.30
C ALA A 12 -3.89 4.29 -24.57
N SER A 13 -4.13 5.10 -25.60
CA SER A 13 -3.30 6.28 -25.86
C SER A 13 -3.49 7.34 -24.76
N GLN A 14 -2.51 8.24 -24.62
CA GLN A 14 -2.59 9.32 -23.63
C GLN A 14 -3.79 10.26 -23.91
N GLU A 15 -4.13 10.47 -25.16
CA GLU A 15 -5.30 11.25 -25.57
C GLU A 15 -6.59 10.56 -25.12
N GLN A 16 -6.66 9.25 -25.27
CA GLN A 16 -7.82 8.47 -24.83
C GLN A 16 -7.97 8.48 -23.32
N ILE A 17 -6.86 8.29 -22.59
CA ILE A 17 -6.85 8.36 -21.11
C ILE A 17 -7.32 9.74 -20.66
N LYS A 18 -6.78 10.82 -21.26
CA LYS A 18 -7.18 12.19 -20.95
C LYS A 18 -8.68 12.41 -21.19
N ALA A 19 -9.18 11.96 -22.32
CA ALA A 19 -10.60 12.09 -22.67
C ALA A 19 -11.52 11.40 -21.63
N TRP A 20 -11.16 10.18 -21.21
CA TRP A 20 -11.90 9.48 -20.15
C TRP A 20 -11.83 10.21 -18.81
N GLN A 21 -10.66 10.72 -18.44
CA GLN A 21 -10.48 11.45 -17.19
C GLN A 21 -11.28 12.76 -17.19
N ASP A 22 -11.27 13.51 -18.28
CA ASP A 22 -12.00 14.78 -18.40
C ASP A 22 -13.52 14.55 -18.29
N GLU A 23 -14.08 13.62 -19.06
CA GLU A 23 -15.49 13.28 -19.01
C GLU A 23 -15.94 12.79 -17.64
N ARG A 24 -15.17 11.84 -17.07
CA ARG A 24 -15.51 11.19 -15.80
C ARG A 24 -15.38 12.15 -14.63
N LEU A 25 -14.37 13.04 -14.63
CA LEU A 25 -14.20 14.05 -13.60
C LEU A 25 -15.37 15.04 -13.57
N VAL A 26 -15.76 15.59 -14.72
CA VAL A 26 -16.90 16.52 -14.82
C VAL A 26 -18.16 15.86 -14.26
N ARG A 27 -18.44 14.62 -14.66
CA ARG A 27 -19.59 13.86 -14.15
C ARG A 27 -19.49 13.61 -12.64
N GLN A 28 -18.30 13.25 -12.14
CA GLN A 28 -18.07 12.95 -10.72
C GLN A 28 -18.22 14.19 -9.83
N VAL A 29 -17.72 15.34 -10.29
CA VAL A 29 -17.87 16.62 -9.59
C VAL A 29 -19.35 17.00 -9.47
N ARG A 30 -20.12 16.86 -10.56
CA ARG A 30 -21.58 17.07 -10.53
C ARG A 30 -22.27 16.10 -9.57
N HIS A 31 -21.90 14.83 -9.60
CA HIS A 31 -22.45 13.79 -8.73
C HIS A 31 -22.26 14.13 -7.23
N VAL A 32 -21.05 14.49 -6.80
CA VAL A 32 -20.80 14.84 -5.40
C VAL A 32 -21.45 16.17 -5.01
N TRP A 33 -21.49 17.14 -5.91
CA TRP A 33 -22.17 18.41 -5.67
C TRP A 33 -23.68 18.22 -5.38
N ASP A 34 -24.34 17.40 -6.19
CA ASP A 34 -25.76 17.18 -6.09
C ASP A 34 -26.12 16.29 -4.88
N LYS A 35 -25.28 15.32 -4.52
CA LYS A 35 -25.59 14.27 -3.56
C LYS A 35 -24.95 14.44 -2.19
N VAL A 36 -23.84 15.15 -2.08
CA VAL A 36 -23.04 15.21 -0.85
C VAL A 36 -22.91 16.66 -0.36
N PRO A 37 -23.75 17.09 0.61
CA PRO A 37 -23.71 18.44 1.15
C PRO A 37 -22.31 18.85 1.65
N TYR A 38 -21.53 17.93 2.19
CA TYR A 38 -20.17 18.18 2.65
C TYR A 38 -19.25 18.71 1.51
N TYR A 39 -19.32 18.09 0.32
CA TYR A 39 -18.56 18.56 -0.84
C TYR A 39 -19.03 19.91 -1.33
N ARG A 40 -20.35 20.09 -1.39
CA ARG A 40 -20.94 21.37 -1.81
C ARG A 40 -20.45 22.52 -0.92
N SER A 41 -20.54 22.37 0.40
CA SER A 41 -20.04 23.39 1.34
C SER A 41 -18.55 23.71 1.12
N LYS A 42 -17.70 22.69 1.02
CA LYS A 42 -16.26 22.91 0.77
C LYS A 42 -15.95 23.57 -0.57
N MET A 43 -16.72 23.26 -1.61
CA MET A 43 -16.55 23.89 -2.91
C MET A 43 -17.05 25.34 -2.89
N GLU A 44 -18.20 25.62 -2.25
CA GLU A 44 -18.73 26.96 -2.05
C GLU A 44 -17.77 27.86 -1.24
N GLU A 45 -17.16 27.31 -0.15
CA GLU A 45 -16.14 28.01 0.65
C GLU A 45 -14.92 28.43 -0.20
N LYS A 46 -14.60 27.63 -1.23
CA LYS A 46 -13.50 27.91 -2.16
C LYS A 46 -13.95 28.74 -3.36
N GLY A 47 -15.24 29.06 -3.47
CA GLY A 47 -15.83 29.80 -4.60
C GLY A 47 -15.82 29.03 -5.91
N VAL A 48 -15.94 27.69 -5.85
CA VAL A 48 -15.91 26.80 -7.02
C VAL A 48 -17.24 26.08 -7.15
N THR A 49 -17.75 26.03 -8.38
CA THR A 49 -18.96 25.28 -8.75
C THR A 49 -18.65 24.19 -9.76
N PRO A 50 -19.55 23.25 -10.02
CA PRO A 50 -19.36 22.24 -11.07
C PRO A 50 -19.12 22.83 -12.46
N GLU A 51 -19.65 24.03 -12.72
CA GLU A 51 -19.50 24.77 -13.98
C GLU A 51 -18.07 25.24 -14.24
N ASP A 52 -17.24 25.33 -13.20
CA ASP A 52 -15.83 25.75 -13.30
C ASP A 52 -14.89 24.59 -13.67
N ILE A 53 -15.41 23.37 -13.71
CA ILE A 53 -14.63 22.14 -13.95
C ILE A 53 -15.00 21.54 -15.30
N HIS A 54 -14.10 21.67 -16.27
CA HIS A 54 -14.28 21.20 -17.64
C HIS A 54 -13.44 19.95 -17.95
N GLY A 55 -12.48 19.60 -17.08
CA GLY A 55 -11.60 18.45 -17.21
C GLY A 55 -10.52 18.44 -16.14
N ARG A 56 -9.57 17.51 -16.27
CA ARG A 56 -8.49 17.30 -15.28
C ARG A 56 -7.58 18.52 -15.11
N ASP A 57 -7.49 19.37 -16.11
CA ASP A 57 -6.68 20.58 -16.06
C ASP A 57 -7.26 21.63 -15.08
N ASP A 58 -8.52 21.48 -14.68
CA ASP A 58 -9.20 22.30 -13.67
C ASP A 58 -9.18 21.69 -12.26
N LEU A 59 -8.59 20.49 -12.10
CA LEU A 59 -8.63 19.72 -10.85
C LEU A 59 -8.10 20.52 -9.65
N TYR A 60 -7.07 21.34 -9.86
CA TYR A 60 -6.47 22.18 -8.82
C TYR A 60 -7.44 23.18 -8.17
N LYS A 61 -8.54 23.51 -8.86
CA LYS A 61 -9.61 24.39 -8.32
C LYS A 61 -10.38 23.71 -7.20
N LEU A 62 -10.50 22.39 -7.22
CA LEU A 62 -11.25 21.64 -6.20
C LEU A 62 -10.54 21.66 -4.83
N PRO A 63 -11.30 21.62 -3.73
CA PRO A 63 -10.72 21.52 -2.40
C PRO A 63 -10.08 20.14 -2.17
N PHE A 64 -9.07 20.10 -1.31
CA PHE A 64 -8.54 18.83 -0.81
C PHE A 64 -9.47 18.20 0.21
N LEU A 65 -9.43 16.87 0.25
CA LEU A 65 -9.89 16.07 1.38
C LEU A 65 -8.72 15.42 2.10
N SER A 66 -8.85 15.30 3.40
CA SER A 66 -7.91 14.63 4.28
C SER A 66 -8.61 13.52 5.07
N LYS A 67 -7.86 12.71 5.77
CA LYS A 67 -8.41 11.70 6.68
C LYS A 67 -9.22 12.30 7.83
N ALA A 68 -8.93 13.55 8.23
CA ALA A 68 -9.72 14.28 9.22
C ALA A 68 -11.13 14.55 8.68
N ASP A 69 -11.25 15.04 7.45
CA ASP A 69 -12.55 15.27 6.80
C ASP A 69 -13.41 14.00 6.76
N LEU A 70 -12.81 12.84 6.46
CA LEU A 70 -13.52 11.56 6.44
C LEU A 70 -14.02 11.15 7.84
N ARG A 71 -13.26 11.47 8.89
CA ARG A 71 -13.65 11.21 10.29
C ARG A 71 -14.75 12.15 10.77
N ASP A 72 -14.69 13.41 10.38
CA ASP A 72 -15.68 14.42 10.74
C ASP A 72 -17.00 14.14 10.05
N ALA A 73 -16.97 13.67 8.82
CA ALA A 73 -18.13 13.25 8.04
C ALA A 73 -18.66 11.83 8.38
N TYR A 74 -18.06 11.15 9.38
CA TYR A 74 -18.48 9.79 9.76
C TYR A 74 -19.90 9.73 10.34
N PRO A 75 -20.73 8.71 10.02
CA PRO A 75 -20.41 7.64 9.05
C PRO A 75 -20.90 7.91 7.62
N PHE A 76 -21.88 8.77 7.41
CA PHE A 76 -22.63 8.90 6.14
C PHE A 76 -22.41 10.24 5.43
N GLY A 77 -21.65 11.16 6.01
CA GLY A 77 -21.53 12.53 5.48
C GLY A 77 -20.89 12.65 4.10
N LEU A 78 -20.17 11.61 3.64
CA LEU A 78 -19.61 11.52 2.29
C LEU A 78 -20.31 10.47 1.41
N LEU A 79 -21.41 9.87 1.88
CA LEU A 79 -22.17 8.90 1.10
C LEU A 79 -22.94 9.62 -0.01
N ALA A 80 -22.67 9.22 -1.26
CA ALA A 80 -23.24 9.84 -2.46
C ALA A 80 -24.42 9.05 -3.07
N GLU A 81 -24.67 7.83 -2.57
CA GLU A 81 -25.80 7.00 -3.01
C GLU A 81 -26.65 6.56 -1.82
N PRO A 82 -27.95 6.30 -2.00
CA PRO A 82 -28.81 5.76 -0.96
C PRO A 82 -28.27 4.41 -0.43
N LEU A 83 -28.48 4.15 0.88
CA LEU A 83 -27.97 2.93 1.52
C LEU A 83 -28.48 1.64 0.86
N GLU A 84 -29.69 1.64 0.33
CA GLU A 84 -30.29 0.49 -0.37
C GLU A 84 -29.59 0.13 -1.68
N LYS A 85 -28.78 1.04 -2.23
CA LYS A 85 -27.90 0.77 -3.38
C LYS A 85 -26.52 0.24 -2.97
N CYS A 86 -26.15 0.40 -1.69
CA CYS A 86 -24.88 -0.05 -1.18
C CYS A 86 -24.95 -1.52 -0.78
N VAL A 87 -24.06 -2.32 -1.30
CA VAL A 87 -24.02 -3.78 -1.03
C VAL A 87 -22.88 -4.20 -0.11
N ARG A 88 -21.94 -3.27 0.19
CA ARG A 88 -20.80 -3.55 1.05
C ARG A 88 -20.26 -2.31 1.73
N ILE A 89 -19.69 -2.52 2.92
CA ILE A 89 -18.94 -1.53 3.69
C ILE A 89 -17.58 -2.11 4.02
N HIS A 90 -16.55 -1.28 3.89
CA HIS A 90 -15.21 -1.54 4.43
C HIS A 90 -14.80 -0.43 5.39
N SER A 91 -13.85 -0.72 6.27
CA SER A 91 -13.38 0.23 7.28
C SER A 91 -11.88 0.11 7.49
N THR A 92 -11.26 1.23 7.81
CA THR A 92 -9.87 1.26 8.28
C THR A 92 -9.74 0.65 9.68
N SER A 93 -8.51 0.28 10.08
CA SER A 93 -8.23 -0.32 11.40
C SER A 93 -8.59 0.59 12.59
N GLY A 94 -8.60 1.92 12.39
CA GLY A 94 -8.93 2.88 13.43
C GLY A 94 -7.90 3.01 14.56
N THR A 95 -6.65 2.63 14.33
CA THR A 95 -5.56 2.66 15.32
C THR A 95 -5.30 4.05 15.92
N THR A 96 -5.66 5.11 15.21
CA THR A 96 -5.44 6.52 15.60
C THR A 96 -6.73 7.29 15.92
N GLY A 97 -7.81 6.61 16.34
CA GLY A 97 -9.08 7.25 16.68
C GLY A 97 -10.28 6.68 15.91
N LYS A 98 -11.26 7.54 15.53
CA LYS A 98 -12.46 7.10 14.78
C LYS A 98 -12.05 6.41 13.48
N ARG A 99 -12.69 5.29 13.18
CA ARG A 99 -12.53 4.57 11.91
C ARG A 99 -13.09 5.40 10.77
N VAL A 100 -12.53 5.20 9.58
CA VAL A 100 -13.16 5.65 8.34
C VAL A 100 -13.91 4.47 7.75
N VAL A 101 -15.12 4.71 7.25
CA VAL A 101 -15.93 3.73 6.53
C VAL A 101 -16.02 4.14 5.06
N ALA A 102 -15.95 3.15 4.18
CA ALA A 102 -16.14 3.33 2.75
C ALA A 102 -17.26 2.43 2.27
N PHE A 103 -18.16 2.98 1.47
CA PHE A 103 -19.34 2.31 0.94
C PHE A 103 -19.15 1.92 -0.52
N TYR A 104 -19.80 0.85 -0.94
CA TYR A 104 -19.67 0.31 -2.29
C TYR A 104 -21.04 -0.09 -2.84
N THR A 105 -21.39 0.40 -4.03
CA THR A 105 -22.45 -0.18 -4.85
C THR A 105 -21.98 -1.49 -5.47
N LYS A 106 -22.87 -2.18 -6.17
CA LYS A 106 -22.51 -3.38 -6.93
C LYS A 106 -21.50 -3.04 -8.05
N GLU A 107 -21.73 -1.91 -8.72
CA GLU A 107 -20.88 -1.38 -9.79
C GLU A 107 -19.48 -1.00 -9.26
N ASP A 108 -19.41 -0.37 -8.07
CA ASP A 108 -18.14 -0.07 -7.41
C ASP A 108 -17.31 -1.33 -7.13
N ILE A 109 -17.98 -2.41 -6.70
CA ILE A 109 -17.30 -3.70 -6.46
C ILE A 109 -16.85 -4.33 -7.77
N ASP A 110 -17.66 -4.28 -8.81
CA ASP A 110 -17.34 -4.85 -10.10
C ASP A 110 -16.11 -4.17 -10.74
N LEU A 111 -16.06 -2.84 -10.68
CA LEU A 111 -14.95 -2.02 -11.09
C LEU A 111 -13.68 -2.32 -10.27
N TRP A 112 -13.81 -2.43 -8.96
CA TRP A 112 -12.68 -2.77 -8.10
C TRP A 112 -12.12 -4.17 -8.42
N ASN A 113 -13.00 -5.13 -8.69
CA ASN A 113 -12.58 -6.47 -9.13
C ASN A 113 -11.82 -6.42 -10.48
N ASP A 114 -12.20 -5.53 -11.39
CA ASP A 114 -11.46 -5.31 -12.65
C ASP A 114 -10.05 -4.77 -12.37
N CYS A 115 -9.90 -3.79 -11.51
CA CYS A 115 -8.58 -3.26 -11.11
C CYS A 115 -7.68 -4.35 -10.54
N CYS A 116 -8.22 -5.20 -9.66
CA CYS A 116 -7.48 -6.32 -9.08
C CYS A 116 -7.18 -7.43 -10.11
N ALA A 117 -8.09 -7.69 -11.05
CA ALA A 117 -7.86 -8.64 -12.14
C ALA A 117 -6.71 -8.18 -13.06
N ARG A 118 -6.63 -6.87 -13.35
CA ARG A 118 -5.48 -6.28 -14.10
C ARG A 118 -4.17 -6.49 -13.35
N ALA A 119 -4.15 -6.28 -12.02
CA ALA A 119 -2.97 -6.50 -11.19
C ALA A 119 -2.50 -7.97 -11.23
N LEU A 120 -3.43 -8.90 -11.08
CA LEU A 120 -3.16 -10.34 -11.15
C LEU A 120 -2.66 -10.75 -12.54
N ALA A 121 -3.31 -10.29 -13.61
CA ALA A 121 -2.89 -10.54 -14.99
C ALA A 121 -1.48 -9.98 -15.27
N ALA A 122 -1.16 -8.78 -14.76
CA ALA A 122 0.16 -8.16 -14.91
C ALA A 122 1.27 -8.95 -14.21
N ALA A 123 0.94 -9.65 -13.12
CA ALA A 123 1.82 -10.59 -12.43
C ALA A 123 1.90 -11.97 -13.12
N GLY A 124 1.20 -12.15 -14.24
CA GLY A 124 1.20 -13.37 -15.04
C GLY A 124 0.17 -14.43 -14.61
N ALA A 125 -0.77 -14.08 -13.73
CA ALA A 125 -1.85 -14.99 -13.35
C ALA A 125 -2.89 -15.17 -14.47
N GLY A 126 -3.57 -16.31 -14.49
CA GLY A 126 -4.60 -16.65 -15.45
C GLY A 126 -5.49 -17.81 -14.98
N PRO A 127 -6.45 -18.24 -15.82
CA PRO A 127 -7.41 -19.30 -15.45
C PRO A 127 -6.78 -20.64 -15.07
N GLU A 128 -5.53 -20.85 -15.45
CA GLU A 128 -4.77 -22.07 -15.07
C GLU A 128 -4.20 -22.01 -13.64
N ASP A 129 -4.36 -20.90 -12.95
CA ASP A 129 -3.70 -20.67 -11.67
C ASP A 129 -4.59 -20.90 -10.47
N VAL A 130 -3.95 -21.33 -9.37
CA VAL A 130 -4.53 -21.41 -8.04
C VAL A 130 -4.03 -20.20 -7.23
N CYS A 131 -4.92 -19.25 -6.98
CA CYS A 131 -4.62 -18.01 -6.30
C CYS A 131 -4.97 -18.09 -4.82
N GLN A 132 -3.97 -18.16 -3.96
CA GLN A 132 -4.14 -18.18 -2.50
C GLN A 132 -4.15 -16.76 -1.95
N VAL A 133 -5.31 -16.36 -1.42
CA VAL A 133 -5.51 -15.03 -0.83
C VAL A 133 -5.37 -15.12 0.69
N ALA A 134 -4.18 -14.77 1.17
CA ALA A 134 -3.79 -14.77 2.58
C ALA A 134 -3.79 -13.36 3.20
N TYR A 135 -4.63 -12.47 2.69
CA TYR A 135 -4.98 -11.20 3.33
C TYR A 135 -6.19 -11.36 4.25
N GLY A 136 -6.24 -10.55 5.32
CA GLY A 136 -7.42 -10.52 6.19
C GLY A 136 -8.70 -10.10 5.45
N TYR A 137 -9.78 -10.78 5.78
CA TYR A 137 -11.15 -10.44 5.35
C TYR A 137 -11.85 -9.59 6.42
N GLY A 138 -13.18 -9.58 6.40
CA GLY A 138 -13.99 -8.77 7.31
C GLY A 138 -14.09 -7.32 6.84
N LEU A 139 -13.73 -6.37 7.69
CA LEU A 139 -13.80 -4.95 7.32
C LEU A 139 -12.63 -4.46 6.46
N PHE A 140 -11.56 -5.24 6.33
CA PHE A 140 -10.40 -4.89 5.49
C PHE A 140 -10.66 -5.18 4.02
N THR A 141 -10.03 -4.39 3.16
CA THR A 141 -10.22 -4.47 1.70
C THR A 141 -9.31 -5.51 1.03
N GLY A 142 -8.14 -5.80 1.60
CA GLY A 142 -7.10 -6.60 0.95
C GLY A 142 -7.58 -7.97 0.46
N GLY A 143 -8.18 -8.76 1.34
CA GLY A 143 -8.71 -10.07 1.00
C GLY A 143 -9.80 -10.00 -0.07
N PHE A 144 -10.78 -9.13 0.11
CA PHE A 144 -11.94 -9.05 -0.80
C PHE A 144 -11.58 -8.58 -2.21
N GLY A 145 -10.70 -7.58 -2.35
CA GLY A 145 -10.32 -7.08 -3.66
C GLY A 145 -9.58 -8.13 -4.50
N LEU A 146 -8.56 -8.75 -3.91
CA LEU A 146 -7.79 -9.79 -4.62
C LEU A 146 -8.60 -11.06 -4.85
N ASN A 147 -9.50 -11.43 -3.91
CA ASN A 147 -10.45 -12.52 -4.12
C ASN A 147 -11.36 -12.26 -5.33
N GLY A 148 -12.00 -11.09 -5.37
CA GLY A 148 -12.89 -10.73 -6.47
C GLY A 148 -12.17 -10.62 -7.80
N GLY A 149 -10.97 -10.02 -7.82
CA GLY A 149 -10.12 -9.92 -9.02
C GLY A 149 -9.66 -11.29 -9.53
N SER A 150 -9.26 -12.17 -8.61
CA SER A 150 -8.85 -13.54 -8.95
C SER A 150 -9.99 -14.34 -9.59
N GLN A 151 -11.19 -14.30 -8.99
CA GLN A 151 -12.38 -14.94 -9.55
C GLN A 151 -12.74 -14.34 -10.93
N LYS A 152 -12.66 -13.01 -11.07
CA LYS A 152 -12.98 -12.32 -12.32
C LYS A 152 -11.97 -12.66 -13.44
N LEU A 153 -10.70 -12.89 -13.08
CA LEU A 153 -9.66 -13.35 -13.98
C LEU A 153 -9.82 -14.83 -14.35
N GLY A 154 -10.63 -15.59 -13.59
CA GLY A 154 -10.89 -17.01 -13.82
C GLY A 154 -9.95 -17.96 -13.06
N CYS A 155 -9.12 -17.48 -12.15
CA CYS A 155 -8.29 -18.35 -11.30
C CYS A 155 -9.13 -19.18 -10.32
N LEU A 156 -8.64 -20.34 -9.93
CA LEU A 156 -9.16 -21.02 -8.75
C LEU A 156 -8.72 -20.25 -7.50
N THR A 157 -9.67 -19.63 -6.80
CA THR A 157 -9.38 -18.75 -5.68
C THR A 157 -9.50 -19.46 -4.34
N LEU A 158 -8.45 -19.43 -3.52
CA LEU A 158 -8.41 -19.93 -2.14
C LEU A 158 -8.52 -18.77 -1.15
N PRO A 159 -9.69 -18.51 -0.53
CA PRO A 159 -9.90 -17.39 0.39
C PRO A 159 -9.43 -17.73 1.81
N MET A 160 -8.12 -17.87 2.01
CA MET A 160 -7.51 -18.40 3.24
C MET A 160 -7.60 -17.45 4.43
N SER A 161 -7.68 -16.12 4.17
CA SER A 161 -7.47 -15.07 5.17
C SER A 161 -6.02 -15.03 5.68
N SER A 162 -5.70 -14.07 6.54
CA SER A 162 -4.38 -14.00 7.21
C SER A 162 -4.30 -14.96 8.39
N GLY A 163 -3.09 -15.36 8.75
CA GLY A 163 -2.83 -16.24 9.90
C GLY A 163 -3.01 -17.72 9.61
N ASN A 164 -2.89 -18.52 10.67
CA ASN A 164 -2.94 -19.97 10.61
C ASN A 164 -1.94 -20.57 9.61
N THR A 165 -0.65 -20.28 9.84
CA THR A 165 0.45 -20.61 8.94
C THR A 165 0.49 -22.09 8.57
N ASP A 166 0.19 -22.99 9.50
CA ASP A 166 0.14 -24.44 9.22
C ASP A 166 -0.87 -24.78 8.14
N ARG A 167 -2.07 -24.21 8.22
CA ARG A 167 -3.11 -24.40 7.21
C ARG A 167 -2.73 -23.74 5.88
N GLN A 168 -2.07 -22.58 5.89
CA GLN A 168 -1.59 -21.94 4.66
C GLN A 168 -0.65 -22.87 3.91
N LEU A 169 0.34 -23.42 4.59
CA LEU A 169 1.32 -24.32 3.99
C LEU A 169 0.69 -25.64 3.52
N GLN A 170 -0.21 -26.23 4.32
CA GLN A 170 -0.93 -27.42 3.94
C GLN A 170 -1.71 -27.21 2.63
N PHE A 171 -2.47 -26.11 2.51
CA PHE A 171 -3.25 -25.87 1.29
C PHE A 171 -2.36 -25.49 0.09
N MET A 172 -1.20 -24.86 0.31
CA MET A 172 -0.22 -24.65 -0.76
C MET A 172 0.27 -25.98 -1.35
N GLU A 173 0.55 -26.98 -0.49
CA GLU A 173 0.97 -28.32 -0.91
C GLU A 173 -0.20 -29.11 -1.52
N ASP A 174 -1.34 -29.21 -0.82
CA ASP A 174 -2.46 -30.07 -1.21
C ASP A 174 -3.15 -29.63 -2.51
N LEU A 175 -3.29 -28.29 -2.72
CA LEU A 175 -4.02 -27.71 -3.85
C LEU A 175 -3.10 -27.06 -4.90
N GLY A 176 -1.79 -27.09 -4.68
CA GLY A 176 -0.81 -26.59 -5.65
C GLY A 176 -0.96 -25.10 -5.92
N SER A 177 -0.99 -24.26 -4.88
CA SER A 177 -1.07 -22.81 -5.05
C SER A 177 0.07 -22.29 -5.91
N THR A 178 -0.25 -21.49 -6.93
CA THR A 178 0.72 -20.90 -7.87
C THR A 178 0.88 -19.39 -7.67
N ILE A 179 -0.14 -18.70 -7.15
CA ILE A 179 -0.13 -17.27 -6.86
C ILE A 179 -0.39 -17.08 -5.37
N LEU A 180 0.46 -16.29 -4.71
CA LEU A 180 0.30 -15.92 -3.30
C LEU A 180 -0.01 -14.42 -3.19
N CYS A 181 -1.10 -14.08 -2.49
CA CYS A 181 -1.47 -12.71 -2.18
C CYS A 181 -1.46 -12.50 -0.67
N CYS A 182 -0.52 -11.72 -0.14
CA CYS A 182 -0.43 -11.40 1.28
C CYS A 182 0.39 -10.12 1.52
N THR A 183 0.60 -9.72 2.78
CA THR A 183 1.55 -8.67 3.11
C THR A 183 3.00 -9.15 2.89
N PRO A 184 3.95 -8.26 2.55
CA PRO A 184 5.37 -8.62 2.40
C PRO A 184 5.94 -9.30 3.65
N SER A 185 5.63 -8.79 4.84
CA SER A 185 6.08 -9.39 6.10
C SER A 185 5.56 -10.82 6.27
N TYR A 186 4.32 -11.08 5.86
CA TYR A 186 3.76 -12.43 5.96
C TYR A 186 4.37 -13.37 4.91
N ALA A 187 4.67 -12.86 3.71
CA ALA A 187 5.39 -13.62 2.68
C ALA A 187 6.78 -14.06 3.17
N ALA A 188 7.53 -13.15 3.82
CA ALA A 188 8.82 -13.47 4.42
C ALA A 188 8.68 -14.54 5.51
N TYR A 189 7.67 -14.43 6.38
CA TYR A 189 7.41 -15.43 7.41
C TYR A 189 7.01 -16.80 6.84
N LEU A 190 6.19 -16.81 5.79
CA LEU A 190 5.86 -18.07 5.08
C LEU A 190 7.11 -18.69 4.45
N ALA A 191 8.00 -17.87 3.88
CA ALA A 191 9.27 -18.36 3.33
C ALA A 191 10.15 -19.00 4.40
N GLU A 192 10.32 -18.38 5.58
CA GLU A 192 11.02 -18.96 6.73
C GLU A 192 10.39 -20.31 7.11
N SER A 193 9.06 -20.36 7.24
CA SER A 193 8.31 -21.56 7.64
C SER A 193 8.41 -22.71 6.63
N ILE A 194 8.43 -22.40 5.32
CA ILE A 194 8.62 -23.38 4.23
C ILE A 194 10.01 -24.01 4.34
N HIS A 195 11.05 -23.19 4.55
CA HIS A 195 12.42 -23.66 4.72
C HIS A 195 12.58 -24.54 5.96
N GLU A 196 12.09 -24.12 7.10
CA GLU A 196 12.18 -24.86 8.35
C GLU A 196 11.52 -26.25 8.30
N ARG A 197 10.48 -26.38 7.47
CA ARG A 197 9.73 -27.63 7.32
C ARG A 197 10.18 -28.48 6.13
N GLY A 198 11.15 -28.02 5.36
CA GLY A 198 11.64 -28.75 4.17
C GLY A 198 10.57 -28.92 3.09
N LEU A 199 9.72 -27.88 2.87
CA LEU A 199 8.61 -27.94 1.91
C LEU A 199 8.94 -27.30 0.55
N GLN A 200 10.20 -26.90 0.30
CA GLN A 200 10.59 -26.15 -0.90
C GLN A 200 10.26 -26.91 -2.20
N ASP A 201 10.45 -28.22 -2.19
CA ASP A 201 10.21 -29.06 -3.37
C ASP A 201 8.73 -29.45 -3.56
N LYS A 202 7.88 -29.11 -2.61
CA LYS A 202 6.45 -29.43 -2.61
C LYS A 202 5.53 -28.24 -2.92
N ILE A 203 6.05 -27.02 -2.78
CA ILE A 203 5.31 -25.78 -2.99
C ILE A 203 5.76 -25.15 -4.31
N HIS A 204 4.81 -24.91 -5.23
CA HIS A 204 5.08 -24.53 -6.61
C HIS A 204 4.57 -23.11 -6.95
N LEU A 205 4.79 -22.16 -6.04
CA LEU A 205 4.48 -20.77 -6.31
C LEU A 205 5.29 -20.24 -7.50
N LYS A 206 4.68 -19.39 -8.34
CA LYS A 206 5.34 -18.73 -9.46
C LYS A 206 5.39 -17.21 -9.30
N ALA A 207 4.40 -16.63 -8.60
CA ALA A 207 4.33 -15.20 -8.36
C ALA A 207 3.68 -14.88 -7.01
N GLY A 208 4.10 -13.76 -6.44
CA GLY A 208 3.49 -13.18 -5.26
C GLY A 208 3.02 -11.75 -5.53
N ILE A 209 1.85 -11.35 -4.99
CA ILE A 209 1.32 -10.00 -5.07
C ILE A 209 1.22 -9.48 -3.64
N PHE A 210 2.07 -8.54 -3.32
CA PHE A 210 2.30 -8.09 -1.96
C PHE A 210 2.05 -6.58 -1.83
N GLY A 211 1.52 -6.15 -0.69
CA GLY A 211 1.22 -4.74 -0.43
C GLY A 211 0.60 -4.53 0.94
N ALA A 212 -0.09 -3.42 1.14
CA ALA A 212 -0.68 -2.95 2.40
C ALA A 212 0.32 -2.46 3.45
N GLU A 213 1.61 -2.64 3.23
CA GLU A 213 2.70 -2.08 4.03
C GLU A 213 3.89 -1.71 3.13
N ALA A 214 4.72 -0.79 3.59
CA ALA A 214 5.97 -0.47 2.91
C ALA A 214 6.95 -1.64 3.03
N TRP A 215 7.72 -1.88 1.99
CA TRP A 215 8.78 -2.89 1.94
C TRP A 215 9.89 -2.47 1.00
N SER A 216 11.11 -2.90 1.31
CA SER A 216 12.30 -2.51 0.57
C SER A 216 12.56 -3.41 -0.64
N GLU A 217 13.43 -2.95 -1.54
CA GLU A 217 13.91 -3.77 -2.65
C GLU A 217 14.71 -4.99 -2.15
N GLN A 218 15.48 -4.84 -1.07
CA GLN A 218 16.19 -5.97 -0.46
C GLN A 218 15.21 -7.04 0.03
N MET A 219 14.14 -6.65 0.74
CA MET A 219 13.11 -7.59 1.19
C MET A 219 12.44 -8.29 0.01
N ARG A 220 12.21 -7.59 -1.11
CA ARG A 220 11.73 -8.20 -2.35
C ARG A 220 12.67 -9.31 -2.83
N GLN A 221 13.97 -9.00 -2.93
CA GLN A 221 14.97 -9.95 -3.40
C GLN A 221 15.06 -11.18 -2.49
N ASP A 222 14.99 -10.98 -1.18
CA ASP A 222 15.01 -12.06 -0.20
C ASP A 222 13.78 -12.98 -0.34
N ILE A 223 12.59 -12.41 -0.46
CA ILE A 223 11.35 -13.16 -0.70
C ILE A 223 11.42 -13.91 -2.03
N GLN A 224 11.84 -13.24 -3.10
CA GLN A 224 11.97 -13.85 -4.43
C GLN A 224 12.95 -15.03 -4.42
N LYS A 225 14.10 -14.86 -3.77
CA LYS A 225 15.12 -15.90 -3.64
C LYS A 225 14.61 -17.08 -2.81
N SER A 226 13.99 -16.80 -1.66
CA SER A 226 13.54 -17.83 -0.72
C SER A 226 12.37 -18.65 -1.25
N LEU A 227 11.43 -18.03 -1.96
CA LEU A 227 10.25 -18.71 -2.50
C LEU A 227 10.39 -19.15 -3.98
N GLY A 228 11.46 -18.74 -4.66
CA GLY A 228 11.65 -19.03 -6.10
C GLY A 228 10.63 -18.34 -7.01
N ILE A 229 10.09 -17.18 -6.62
CA ILE A 229 8.99 -16.49 -7.30
C ILE A 229 9.43 -15.12 -7.83
N LYS A 230 8.53 -14.49 -8.64
CA LYS A 230 8.53 -13.03 -8.82
C LYS A 230 7.56 -12.38 -7.83
N ALA A 231 8.00 -11.31 -7.16
CA ALA A 231 7.24 -10.57 -6.16
C ALA A 231 6.84 -9.20 -6.71
N TYR A 232 5.55 -8.95 -6.83
CA TYR A 232 4.97 -7.73 -7.38
C TYR A 232 4.31 -6.90 -6.30
N ASP A 233 4.46 -5.58 -6.42
CA ASP A 233 3.83 -4.63 -5.52
C ASP A 233 2.41 -4.29 -5.98
N ILE A 234 1.51 -4.09 -5.02
CA ILE A 234 0.15 -3.60 -5.25
C ILE A 234 -0.18 -2.52 -4.24
N TYR A 235 -0.69 -1.39 -4.72
CA TYR A 235 -1.05 -0.25 -3.89
C TYR A 235 -2.56 -0.01 -3.86
N GLY A 236 -3.03 0.47 -2.73
CA GLY A 236 -4.39 0.95 -2.54
C GLY A 236 -4.69 1.32 -1.10
N LEU A 237 -5.80 2.01 -0.93
CA LEU A 237 -6.31 2.49 0.35
C LEU A 237 -7.77 2.07 0.50
N THR A 238 -8.19 1.71 1.71
CA THR A 238 -9.59 1.39 2.02
C THR A 238 -10.52 2.52 1.60
N GLU A 239 -10.08 3.75 1.79
CA GLU A 239 -10.83 4.97 1.48
C GLU A 239 -11.10 5.12 -0.01
N LEU A 240 -10.17 4.72 -0.88
CA LEU A 240 -10.34 4.79 -2.34
C LEU A 240 -11.15 3.60 -2.87
N SER A 241 -10.54 2.44 -2.93
CA SER A 241 -11.21 1.20 -3.37
C SER A 241 -10.59 -0.06 -2.78
N GLY A 242 -9.51 0.06 -1.97
CA GLY A 242 -8.70 -1.06 -1.53
C GLY A 242 -7.53 -1.32 -2.49
N PRO A 243 -6.96 -2.53 -2.54
CA PRO A 243 -5.87 -2.85 -3.46
C PRO A 243 -6.29 -2.72 -4.93
N GLY A 244 -5.33 -2.45 -5.79
CA GLY A 244 -5.57 -2.31 -7.24
C GLY A 244 -5.76 -0.88 -7.71
N VAL A 245 -5.57 0.15 -6.86
CA VAL A 245 -5.44 1.55 -7.33
C VAL A 245 -4.23 1.66 -8.26
N ALA A 246 -3.11 1.04 -7.85
CA ALA A 246 -1.93 0.86 -8.68
C ALA A 246 -1.31 -0.53 -8.49
N TYR A 247 -0.58 -1.02 -9.49
CA TYR A 247 0.02 -2.35 -9.49
C TYR A 247 1.27 -2.43 -10.36
N GLU A 248 2.20 -3.27 -9.97
CA GLU A 248 3.40 -3.57 -10.79
C GLU A 248 3.10 -4.52 -11.94
N CYS A 249 3.90 -4.39 -12.99
CA CYS A 249 3.97 -5.32 -14.11
C CYS A 249 5.31 -6.09 -14.10
N SER A 250 5.54 -6.94 -15.10
CA SER A 250 6.75 -7.74 -15.26
C SER A 250 8.06 -6.96 -15.27
N ALA A 251 8.03 -5.66 -15.61
CA ALA A 251 9.19 -4.78 -15.64
C ALA A 251 9.66 -4.36 -14.23
N GLN A 252 8.78 -4.39 -13.22
CA GLN A 252 9.08 -4.03 -11.82
C GLN A 252 9.77 -2.65 -11.65
N THR A 253 9.38 -1.68 -12.49
CA THR A 253 9.93 -0.32 -12.50
C THR A 253 8.98 0.73 -11.94
N GLY A 254 8.01 0.32 -11.15
CA GLY A 254 6.96 1.12 -10.57
C GLY A 254 5.57 0.55 -10.85
N MET A 255 4.57 1.06 -10.16
CA MET A 255 3.18 0.60 -10.23
C MET A 255 2.38 1.46 -11.18
N HIS A 256 1.75 0.86 -12.20
CA HIS A 256 0.79 1.51 -13.08
C HIS A 256 -0.47 1.85 -12.31
N ILE A 257 -0.88 3.13 -12.33
CA ILE A 257 -2.13 3.59 -11.74
C ILE A 257 -3.27 3.29 -12.74
N ASN A 258 -4.40 2.80 -12.27
CA ASN A 258 -5.60 2.64 -13.11
C ASN A 258 -6.19 4.01 -13.45
N GLU A 259 -5.60 4.73 -14.43
CA GLU A 259 -5.92 6.11 -14.79
C GLU A 259 -7.33 6.29 -15.38
N ASP A 260 -7.96 5.23 -15.83
CA ASP A 260 -9.37 5.23 -16.21
C ASP A 260 -10.32 5.36 -15.01
N HIS A 261 -9.84 5.10 -13.78
CA HIS A 261 -10.62 5.19 -12.55
C HIS A 261 -10.11 6.25 -11.57
N PHE A 262 -8.82 6.60 -11.67
CA PHE A 262 -8.16 7.49 -10.72
C PHE A 262 -7.32 8.54 -11.45
N ILE A 263 -7.41 9.78 -10.98
CA ILE A 263 -6.44 10.83 -11.33
C ILE A 263 -5.49 10.97 -10.14
N ALA A 264 -4.18 10.93 -10.42
CA ALA A 264 -3.14 11.11 -9.42
C ALA A 264 -2.45 12.46 -9.60
N GLU A 265 -2.17 13.15 -8.50
CA GLU A 265 -1.38 14.37 -8.42
C GLU A 265 -0.25 14.16 -7.42
N ILE A 266 0.87 14.86 -7.63
CA ILE A 266 1.90 15.05 -6.58
C ILE A 266 1.82 16.50 -6.12
N ILE A 267 1.80 16.71 -4.82
CA ILE A 267 1.75 18.06 -4.23
C ILE A 267 2.90 18.26 -3.24
N ASP A 268 3.25 19.49 -3.02
CA ASP A 268 4.05 19.88 -1.87
C ASP A 268 3.22 19.66 -0.59
N PRO A 269 3.70 18.89 0.39
CA PRO A 269 2.90 18.55 1.57
C PRO A 269 2.56 19.73 2.48
N ASP A 270 3.35 20.81 2.44
CA ASP A 270 3.20 22.00 3.29
C ASP A 270 2.33 23.06 2.61
N THR A 271 2.59 23.37 1.34
CA THR A 271 1.87 24.42 0.60
C THR A 271 0.62 23.92 -0.11
N GLY A 272 0.56 22.63 -0.45
CA GLY A 272 -0.50 22.04 -1.28
C GLY A 272 -0.39 22.37 -2.77
N GLU A 273 0.71 23.01 -3.20
CA GLU A 273 0.94 23.29 -4.63
C GLU A 273 1.18 21.99 -5.41
N VAL A 274 0.60 21.91 -6.61
CA VAL A 274 0.81 20.75 -7.51
C VAL A 274 2.22 20.82 -8.07
N LEU A 275 2.96 19.74 -7.91
CA LEU A 275 4.33 19.60 -8.40
C LEU A 275 4.35 18.87 -9.76
N PRO A 276 5.36 19.14 -10.60
CA PRO A 276 5.54 18.43 -11.86
C PRO A 276 5.76 16.92 -11.66
N GLU A 277 5.38 16.11 -12.67
CA GLU A 277 5.78 14.71 -12.75
C GLU A 277 7.30 14.57 -12.55
N SER A 278 7.75 13.43 -12.01
CA SER A 278 9.14 13.14 -11.62
C SER A 278 9.69 13.94 -10.43
N THR A 279 8.85 14.72 -9.76
CA THR A 279 9.19 15.38 -8.49
C THR A 279 8.66 14.54 -7.32
N GLN A 280 9.41 14.53 -6.22
CA GLN A 280 8.96 13.91 -4.98
C GLN A 280 7.98 14.82 -4.24
N GLY A 281 6.86 14.27 -3.78
CA GLY A 281 5.87 15.00 -2.99
C GLY A 281 4.80 14.07 -2.42
N GLU A 282 3.77 14.64 -1.83
CA GLU A 282 2.64 13.90 -1.29
C GLU A 282 1.71 13.48 -2.43
N LEU A 283 1.35 12.21 -2.45
CA LEU A 283 0.42 11.62 -3.41
C LEU A 283 -1.03 11.97 -3.06
N VAL A 284 -1.76 12.44 -4.06
CA VAL A 284 -3.18 12.80 -3.97
C VAL A 284 -3.95 12.04 -5.04
N PHE A 285 -5.10 11.48 -4.66
CA PHE A 285 -5.97 10.78 -5.60
C PHE A 285 -7.36 11.42 -5.72
N THR A 286 -7.87 11.43 -6.92
CA THR A 286 -9.28 11.69 -7.23
C THR A 286 -9.89 10.44 -7.87
N SER A 287 -10.91 9.86 -7.23
CA SER A 287 -11.69 8.76 -7.81
C SER A 287 -12.75 9.34 -8.76
N ILE A 288 -12.74 8.93 -10.02
CA ILE A 288 -13.60 9.49 -11.07
C ILE A 288 -14.72 8.56 -11.53
N THR A 289 -14.84 7.39 -10.92
CA THR A 289 -15.84 6.38 -11.29
C THR A 289 -16.58 5.78 -10.10
N LYS A 290 -16.09 5.99 -8.87
CA LYS A 290 -16.71 5.43 -7.66
C LYS A 290 -18.03 6.14 -7.37
N GLN A 291 -19.12 5.38 -7.19
CA GLN A 291 -20.48 5.91 -7.03
C GLN A 291 -20.82 6.22 -5.57
N ALA A 292 -20.67 5.21 -4.68
CA ALA A 292 -21.16 5.32 -3.32
C ALA A 292 -20.35 6.26 -2.43
N PHE A 293 -19.03 6.27 -2.59
CA PHE A 293 -18.11 7.01 -1.72
C PHE A 293 -16.95 7.60 -2.54
N PRO A 294 -17.25 8.55 -3.44
CA PRO A 294 -16.21 9.18 -4.25
C PRO A 294 -15.34 10.12 -3.43
N LEU A 295 -14.03 10.10 -3.70
CA LEU A 295 -13.07 11.02 -3.09
C LEU A 295 -12.45 11.92 -4.16
N LEU A 296 -12.59 13.23 -3.98
CA LEU A 296 -11.94 14.25 -4.82
C LEU A 296 -10.74 14.81 -4.08
N ARG A 297 -9.59 14.85 -4.74
CA ARG A 297 -8.31 15.37 -4.24
C ARG A 297 -7.97 14.90 -2.82
N TYR A 298 -8.09 13.58 -2.59
CA TYR A 298 -7.81 12.98 -1.29
C TYR A 298 -6.32 12.90 -1.05
N ARG A 299 -5.84 13.57 0.00
CA ARG A 299 -4.46 13.56 0.47
C ARG A 299 -4.16 12.25 1.19
N THR A 300 -3.33 11.41 0.57
CA THR A 300 -3.00 10.08 1.11
C THR A 300 -1.99 10.14 2.25
N ARG A 301 -1.21 11.20 2.33
CA ARG A 301 -0.02 11.36 3.16
C ARG A 301 1.17 10.49 2.73
N ASP A 302 1.03 9.66 1.71
CA ASP A 302 2.13 8.88 1.18
C ASP A 302 3.05 9.76 0.33
N ILE A 303 4.36 9.71 0.57
CA ILE A 303 5.37 10.40 -0.23
C ILE A 303 5.76 9.53 -1.42
N CYS A 304 5.64 10.09 -2.60
CA CYS A 304 5.78 9.34 -3.85
C CYS A 304 6.38 10.20 -4.97
N ILE A 305 6.68 9.55 -6.11
CA ILE A 305 7.03 10.17 -7.39
C ILE A 305 6.15 9.55 -8.47
N LEU A 306 5.54 10.38 -9.31
CA LEU A 306 4.83 9.93 -10.50
C LEU A 306 5.75 10.05 -11.72
N ARG A 307 5.73 9.04 -12.61
CA ARG A 307 6.53 9.02 -13.84
C ARG A 307 5.70 8.55 -15.02
N ARG A 308 5.67 9.37 -16.07
CA ARG A 308 5.06 9.02 -17.35
C ARG A 308 6.14 8.65 -18.33
N GLU A 309 6.40 7.37 -18.42
CA GLU A 309 7.45 6.81 -19.27
C GLU A 309 6.97 5.52 -19.96
N ALA A 310 7.51 5.23 -21.13
CA ALA A 310 7.23 3.97 -21.81
C ALA A 310 7.64 2.78 -20.94
N CYS A 311 6.76 1.78 -20.84
CA CYS A 311 7.03 0.57 -20.11
C CYS A 311 7.22 -0.61 -21.07
N PRO A 312 8.25 -1.47 -20.86
CA PRO A 312 8.44 -2.67 -21.68
C PRO A 312 7.23 -3.61 -21.70
N CYS A 313 6.39 -3.56 -20.68
CA CYS A 313 5.15 -4.34 -20.66
C CYS A 313 4.07 -3.85 -21.62
N GLY A 314 4.24 -2.70 -22.29
CA GLY A 314 3.28 -2.12 -23.22
C GLY A 314 2.13 -1.34 -22.58
N ARG A 315 1.97 -1.34 -21.24
CA ARG A 315 1.00 -0.49 -20.55
C ARG A 315 1.41 0.97 -20.60
N THR A 316 0.42 1.84 -20.75
CA THR A 316 0.61 3.27 -21.00
C THR A 316 0.24 4.16 -19.81
N HIS A 317 -0.41 3.60 -18.83
CA HIS A 317 -0.81 4.31 -17.61
C HIS A 317 0.40 4.84 -16.84
N ILE A 318 0.27 6.03 -16.22
CA ILE A 318 1.31 6.63 -15.39
C ILE A 318 1.74 5.67 -14.28
N LYS A 319 3.02 5.70 -13.95
CA LYS A 319 3.58 4.88 -12.86
C LYS A 319 3.84 5.72 -11.62
N MET A 320 3.53 5.16 -10.48
CA MET A 320 4.01 5.65 -9.19
C MET A 320 5.18 4.77 -8.71
N CYS A 321 6.14 5.38 -8.02
CA CYS A 321 7.14 4.61 -7.29
C CYS A 321 6.48 3.96 -6.05
N ARG A 322 7.21 3.07 -5.36
CA ARG A 322 6.81 2.69 -4.00
C ARG A 322 6.71 3.92 -3.13
N PRO A 323 5.72 3.98 -2.23
CA PRO A 323 5.72 5.00 -1.20
C PRO A 323 7.04 4.97 -0.41
N MET A 324 7.71 6.11 -0.34
CA MET A 324 9.00 6.27 0.34
C MET A 324 8.85 6.51 1.84
N GLY A 325 7.61 6.66 2.30
CA GLY A 325 7.21 6.92 3.66
C GLY A 325 5.89 7.70 3.66
N ARG A 326 5.44 8.10 4.84
CA ARG A 326 4.26 8.93 4.99
C ARG A 326 4.63 10.25 5.67
N SER A 327 4.01 11.34 5.25
CA SER A 327 4.22 12.64 5.89
C SER A 327 3.68 12.66 7.34
N ASP A 328 2.76 11.75 7.70
CA ASP A 328 2.18 11.60 9.04
C ASP A 328 2.73 10.41 9.87
N ASP A 329 3.56 9.53 9.29
CA ASP A 329 4.33 8.50 10.01
C ASP A 329 5.72 9.01 10.45
N MET A 330 5.99 10.26 10.17
CA MET A 330 7.19 10.94 10.57
C MET A 330 7.25 11.05 12.10
N LEU A 331 8.28 10.48 12.67
CA LEU A 331 8.57 10.61 14.09
C LEU A 331 9.41 11.86 14.30
N ILE A 332 8.93 12.81 15.10
CA ILE A 332 9.76 13.92 15.53
C ILE A 332 10.48 13.47 16.80
N VAL A 333 11.79 13.26 16.70
CA VAL A 333 12.63 12.83 17.81
C VAL A 333 13.72 13.88 18.04
N LYS A 334 13.72 14.52 19.18
CA LYS A 334 14.66 15.64 19.50
C LYS A 334 14.64 16.77 18.45
N GLY A 335 13.47 17.05 17.86
CA GLY A 335 13.34 18.09 16.84
C GLY A 335 13.80 17.66 15.43
N VAL A 336 14.14 16.41 15.21
CA VAL A 336 14.53 15.88 13.92
C VAL A 336 13.46 14.94 13.37
N ASN A 337 13.16 15.07 12.10
CA ASN A 337 12.22 14.22 11.38
C ASN A 337 12.86 12.87 11.06
N VAL A 338 12.32 11.80 11.62
CA VAL A 338 12.78 10.43 11.43
C VAL A 338 11.68 9.60 10.78
N PHE A 339 12.00 8.96 9.66
CA PHE A 339 11.10 8.04 9.00
C PHE A 339 11.51 6.59 9.28
N PRO A 340 10.58 5.70 9.67
CA PRO A 340 10.87 4.28 9.89
C PRO A 340 11.56 3.60 8.71
N SER A 341 11.24 4.01 7.48
CA SER A 341 11.88 3.51 6.26
C SER A 341 13.38 3.82 6.17
N GLN A 342 13.85 4.94 6.74
CA GLN A 342 15.28 5.25 6.79
C GLN A 342 16.03 4.27 7.70
N ILE A 343 15.43 3.91 8.82
CA ILE A 343 15.99 2.92 9.75
C ILE A 343 16.05 1.55 9.05
N GLU A 344 14.97 1.12 8.41
CA GLU A 344 14.93 -0.15 7.68
C GLU A 344 16.02 -0.22 6.61
N THR A 345 16.19 0.83 5.82
CA THR A 345 17.24 0.89 4.78
C THR A 345 18.61 0.62 5.39
N VAL A 346 18.96 1.30 6.48
CA VAL A 346 20.27 1.10 7.14
C VAL A 346 20.44 -0.33 7.65
N LEU A 347 19.41 -0.91 8.27
CA LEU A 347 19.49 -2.27 8.80
C LEU A 347 19.73 -3.29 7.68
N LEU A 348 19.05 -3.17 6.56
CA LEU A 348 19.19 -4.06 5.42
C LEU A 348 20.54 -3.90 4.72
N GLU A 349 21.05 -2.68 4.56
CA GLU A 349 22.40 -2.39 4.03
C GLU A 349 23.51 -2.99 4.90
N GLN A 350 23.28 -3.10 6.20
CA GLN A 350 24.20 -3.72 7.16
C GLN A 350 24.02 -5.24 7.30
N GLY A 351 23.18 -5.86 6.44
CA GLY A 351 22.96 -7.31 6.37
C GLY A 351 22.01 -7.87 7.44
N TYR A 352 21.19 -7.03 8.08
CA TYR A 352 20.13 -7.49 8.97
C TYR A 352 18.81 -7.67 8.20
N THR A 353 17.88 -8.39 8.81
CA THR A 353 16.55 -8.60 8.24
C THR A 353 15.60 -7.45 8.55
N SER A 354 14.42 -7.47 7.93
CA SER A 354 13.33 -6.54 8.24
C SER A 354 12.62 -6.84 9.57
N ASN A 355 13.18 -7.72 10.41
CA ASN A 355 12.65 -8.04 11.73
C ASN A 355 13.25 -7.09 12.78
N TYR A 356 12.66 -5.91 12.88
CA TYR A 356 13.06 -4.86 13.81
C TYR A 356 11.85 -4.17 14.42
N GLN A 357 12.08 -3.44 15.52
CA GLN A 357 11.09 -2.61 16.17
C GLN A 357 11.72 -1.29 16.61
N ILE A 358 11.03 -0.20 16.37
CA ILE A 358 11.40 1.15 16.78
C ILE A 358 10.59 1.49 18.01
N VAL A 359 11.25 1.88 19.09
CA VAL A 359 10.61 2.35 20.32
C VAL A 359 11.01 3.81 20.53
N VAL A 360 10.01 4.68 20.58
CA VAL A 360 10.19 6.09 20.95
C VAL A 360 9.62 6.30 22.33
N ASP A 361 10.41 6.91 23.22
CA ASP A 361 9.98 7.23 24.57
C ASP A 361 10.45 8.62 24.99
N ARG A 362 10.00 9.10 26.11
CA ARG A 362 10.44 10.36 26.71
C ARG A 362 10.92 10.16 28.14
N VAL A 363 12.23 10.25 28.31
CA VAL A 363 12.88 10.05 29.61
C VAL A 363 13.51 11.40 30.04
N ASN A 364 13.20 11.87 31.24
CA ASN A 364 13.72 13.14 31.78
C ASN A 364 13.54 14.32 30.80
N ASN A 365 12.34 14.45 30.23
CA ASN A 365 11.97 15.47 29.23
C ASN A 365 12.79 15.44 27.93
N SER A 366 13.51 14.36 27.64
CA SER A 366 14.22 14.16 26.38
C SER A 366 13.70 12.92 25.67
N ASP A 367 13.46 13.03 24.36
CA ASP A 367 13.07 11.91 23.56
C ASP A 367 14.21 10.90 23.44
N THR A 368 13.88 9.61 23.51
CA THR A 368 14.78 8.48 23.22
C THR A 368 14.30 7.77 21.95
N LEU A 369 15.24 7.21 21.22
CA LEU A 369 15.00 6.40 20.03
C LEU A 369 15.77 5.10 20.20
N ASP A 370 15.07 4.01 20.44
CA ASP A 370 15.61 2.68 20.55
C ASP A 370 15.20 1.85 19.33
N VAL A 371 16.14 1.08 18.78
CA VAL A 371 15.91 0.18 17.66
C VAL A 371 16.31 -1.23 18.08
N LEU A 372 15.31 -2.09 18.25
CA LEU A 372 15.50 -3.51 18.50
C LEU A 372 15.66 -4.20 17.15
N VAL A 373 16.76 -4.94 16.97
CA VAL A 373 17.10 -5.59 15.70
C VAL A 373 17.34 -7.07 15.96
N GLU A 374 16.62 -7.93 15.28
CA GLU A 374 16.81 -9.36 15.39
C GLU A 374 18.08 -9.80 14.68
N MET A 375 18.93 -10.54 15.39
CA MET A 375 20.13 -11.13 14.81
C MET A 375 19.77 -12.22 13.80
N THR A 376 20.44 -12.24 12.66
CA THR A 376 20.35 -13.38 11.73
C THR A 376 21.16 -14.56 12.29
N PRO A 377 20.89 -15.80 11.88
CA PRO A 377 21.70 -16.96 12.29
C PRO A 377 23.18 -16.76 12.07
N ASP A 378 23.57 -16.11 10.95
CA ASP A 378 24.98 -15.82 10.61
C ASP A 378 25.59 -14.72 11.48
N HIS A 379 24.77 -13.88 12.08
CA HIS A 379 25.19 -12.80 12.97
C HIS A 379 24.99 -13.14 14.45
N PHE A 380 24.40 -14.29 14.74
CA PHE A 380 24.20 -14.70 16.12
C PHE A 380 25.55 -15.01 16.77
N SER A 381 25.78 -14.44 17.95
CA SER A 381 26.97 -14.65 18.75
C SER A 381 26.61 -14.56 20.22
N ASP A 382 27.15 -15.43 21.04
CA ASP A 382 27.06 -15.37 22.50
C ASP A 382 28.15 -14.47 23.11
N SER A 383 29.03 -13.91 22.27
CA SER A 383 30.09 -13.01 22.70
C SER A 383 29.58 -11.60 22.90
N LEU A 384 29.50 -11.14 24.15
CA LEU A 384 29.12 -9.77 24.48
C LEU A 384 29.98 -8.72 23.74
N ALA A 385 31.25 -8.99 23.53
CA ALA A 385 32.17 -8.09 22.84
C ALA A 385 31.80 -7.94 21.36
N GLU A 386 31.42 -9.03 20.69
CA GLU A 386 30.99 -9.00 19.29
C GLU A 386 29.63 -8.32 19.15
N ILE A 387 28.65 -8.64 19.98
CA ILE A 387 27.34 -7.98 20.01
C ILE A 387 27.52 -6.47 20.18
N THR A 388 28.28 -6.03 21.18
CA THR A 388 28.54 -4.61 21.42
C THR A 388 29.25 -3.93 20.24
N LYS A 389 30.19 -4.62 19.56
CA LYS A 389 30.85 -4.08 18.37
C LYS A 389 29.88 -3.87 17.22
N ARG A 390 28.97 -4.81 16.97
CA ARG A 390 27.93 -4.73 15.94
C ARG A 390 26.92 -3.65 16.25
N GLU A 391 26.43 -3.55 17.50
CA GLU A 391 25.53 -2.47 17.94
C GLU A 391 26.15 -1.09 17.68
N LYS A 392 27.44 -0.90 18.06
CA LYS A 392 28.14 0.35 17.78
C LYS A 392 28.24 0.67 16.28
N GLY A 393 28.42 -0.35 15.44
CA GLY A 393 28.40 -0.19 13.98
C GLY A 393 27.06 0.31 13.46
N LEU A 394 25.97 -0.33 13.90
CA LEU A 394 24.62 0.09 13.55
C LEU A 394 24.27 1.49 14.07
N VAL A 395 24.64 1.81 15.31
CA VAL A 395 24.49 3.16 15.88
C VAL A 395 25.18 4.21 15.02
N ALA A 396 26.40 3.93 14.56
CA ALA A 396 27.12 4.87 13.70
C ALA A 396 26.44 5.04 12.33
N ALA A 397 25.99 3.95 11.71
CA ALA A 397 25.28 3.98 10.44
C ALA A 397 23.93 4.71 10.55
N LEU A 398 23.13 4.42 11.58
CA LEU A 398 21.87 5.13 11.85
C LEU A 398 22.11 6.61 12.12
N LYS A 399 23.14 6.98 12.88
CA LYS A 399 23.48 8.37 13.13
C LYS A 399 23.86 9.11 11.84
N ALA A 400 24.59 8.46 10.95
CA ALA A 400 24.92 9.04 9.65
C ALA A 400 23.70 9.30 8.78
N MET A 401 22.71 8.40 8.80
CA MET A 401 21.45 8.52 8.03
C MET A 401 20.48 9.52 8.66
N LEU A 402 20.28 9.45 9.98
CA LEU A 402 19.21 10.18 10.68
C LEU A 402 19.66 11.53 11.21
N GLY A 403 20.96 11.76 11.37
CA GLY A 403 21.51 12.96 12.01
C GLY A 403 21.37 13.00 13.54
N ILE A 404 20.72 11.99 14.15
CA ILE A 404 20.53 11.86 15.60
C ILE A 404 21.03 10.50 16.10
N TYR A 405 21.23 10.43 17.42
CA TYR A 405 21.61 9.18 18.08
C TYR A 405 20.37 8.29 18.29
N ALA A 406 20.45 7.05 17.82
CA ALA A 406 19.54 5.96 18.11
C ALA A 406 20.29 4.89 18.91
N GLN A 407 19.72 4.38 19.98
CA GLN A 407 20.26 3.24 20.69
C GLN A 407 19.82 1.96 19.97
N VAL A 408 20.76 1.06 19.73
CA VAL A 408 20.50 -0.22 19.07
C VAL A 408 20.62 -1.34 20.07
N HIS A 409 19.69 -2.28 20.01
CA HIS A 409 19.66 -3.50 20.81
C HIS A 409 19.57 -4.70 19.87
N LEU A 410 20.63 -5.47 19.76
CA LEU A 410 20.60 -6.74 19.06
C LEU A 410 19.91 -7.78 19.95
N VAL A 411 18.82 -8.34 19.44
CA VAL A 411 18.02 -9.34 20.16
C VAL A 411 18.14 -10.71 19.50
N SER A 412 17.84 -11.76 20.26
CA SER A 412 17.94 -13.14 19.77
C SER A 412 17.06 -13.38 18.55
N PRO A 413 17.44 -14.30 17.66
CA PRO A 413 16.59 -14.73 16.55
C PRO A 413 15.20 -15.14 17.02
N LYS A 414 14.14 -14.72 16.29
CA LYS A 414 12.72 -15.00 16.59
C LYS A 414 12.18 -14.40 17.88
N SER A 415 12.87 -13.42 18.48
CA SER A 415 12.39 -12.74 19.69
C SER A 415 11.39 -11.61 19.38
N ILE A 416 11.40 -11.07 18.18
CA ILE A 416 10.39 -10.11 17.72
C ILE A 416 9.21 -10.88 17.14
N ALA A 417 8.00 -10.60 17.65
CA ALA A 417 6.79 -11.27 17.22
C ALA A 417 6.55 -11.13 15.70
N ARG A 418 6.35 -12.25 15.03
CA ARG A 418 6.01 -12.24 13.61
C ARG A 418 4.57 -11.76 13.43
N SER A 419 4.36 -10.95 12.40
CA SER A 419 3.03 -10.50 12.05
C SER A 419 2.43 -11.40 10.97
N GLU A 420 1.24 -11.91 11.25
CA GLU A 420 0.43 -12.64 10.25
C GLU A 420 -0.41 -11.68 9.38
N GLY A 421 -0.13 -10.40 9.49
CA GLY A 421 -0.74 -9.30 8.76
C GLY A 421 0.25 -8.14 8.63
N LYS A 422 -0.22 -6.90 8.82
CA LYS A 422 0.64 -5.70 8.78
C LYS A 422 1.59 -5.69 9.98
N ALA A 423 2.89 -5.54 9.75
CA ALA A 423 3.89 -5.45 10.81
C ALA A 423 3.76 -4.15 11.63
N ILE A 424 3.85 -4.27 12.96
CA ILE A 424 3.91 -3.13 13.87
C ILE A 424 5.38 -2.80 14.10
N ARG A 425 5.89 -1.82 13.35
CA ARG A 425 7.30 -1.41 13.38
C ARG A 425 7.59 -0.38 14.47
N VAL A 426 6.63 0.46 14.82
CA VAL A 426 6.82 1.61 15.71
C VAL A 426 5.95 1.45 16.96
N ILE A 427 6.58 1.62 18.11
CA ILE A 427 5.93 1.77 19.42
C ILE A 427 6.31 3.14 19.97
N ASP A 428 5.40 4.09 19.91
CA ASP A 428 5.55 5.39 20.53
C ASP A 428 4.93 5.35 21.93
N LYS A 429 5.78 5.42 22.96
CA LYS A 429 5.39 5.39 24.37
C LYS A 429 5.20 6.77 24.96
N ARG A 430 5.50 7.82 24.19
CA ARG A 430 5.33 9.19 24.68
C ARG A 430 3.85 9.46 24.89
N LYS A 431 3.52 9.98 26.06
CA LYS A 431 2.20 10.55 26.32
C LYS A 431 2.17 11.96 25.70
N ILE A 432 1.55 12.08 24.56
CA ILE A 432 1.33 13.36 23.86
C ILE A 432 -0.07 13.84 24.21
#